data_31982d23dd8669485ceaab087498fcef
#
_entry.id   31982d23dd8669485ceaab087498fcef
#
_cell.length_a   1.000
_cell.length_b   1.000
_cell.length_c   1.000
_cell.angle_alpha   90.00
_cell.angle_beta   90.00
_cell.angle_gamma   90.00
#
_symmetry.space_group_name_H-M   'P 1'
#
loop_
_entity.id
_entity.type
_entity.pdbx_description
1 polymer ?
#
loop_
_entity_poly.entity_id
_entity_poly.type
_entity_poly.pdbx_seq_one_letter_code
_entity_poly.pdbx_strand_id
1 'polypeptide(L)'
;MSPRQLAHLNRVQSPIINRARQDLAWQFPEAALIRSLRCGEKVPLLWGWLCGERQSGKYDSMIEKSIGLGITDELRRHAARICDLQREEMQLEFKLSKLIGERQFLPYRKVFARFGFGRRVEALLLSHIYPFENYLAADGKPDIKIRKGRRSGKPTKRHLSLHRFCKALGYAPSQESSGDLQKSKVTGGSDLCRKALWQWIFTRIEPQRTRLSNTVGDRLGKLIDLEKASGRPVRLVRSRVAAKAVKLLFKELVHELVYSPKIPLE
;
A
#
# COMPACT_ATOMS: atom_id res chain seq x y z
N MET A 1 -15.08 4.17 9.12
CA MET A 1 -13.94 3.27 9.40
C MET A 1 -12.75 3.65 8.55
N SER A 2 -11.55 3.75 9.11
CA SER A 2 -10.44 4.39 8.39
C SER A 2 -9.28 3.42 8.11
N PRO A 3 -8.70 3.41 6.89
CA PRO A 3 -7.44 2.72 6.57
C PRO A 3 -6.28 3.11 7.51
N ARG A 4 -6.39 4.27 8.18
CA ARG A 4 -5.45 4.71 9.21
C ARG A 4 -5.42 3.79 10.43
N GLN A 5 -6.54 3.13 10.77
CA GLN A 5 -6.60 2.18 11.87
C GLN A 5 -5.75 0.94 11.58
N LEU A 6 -5.81 0.39 10.35
CA LEU A 6 -4.92 -0.71 9.95
C LEU A 6 -3.44 -0.31 9.98
N ALA A 7 -3.12 0.90 9.55
CA ALA A 7 -1.75 1.41 9.64
C ALA A 7 -1.28 1.59 11.09
N HIS A 8 -2.19 1.98 11.98
CA HIS A 8 -1.91 2.06 13.42
C HIS A 8 -1.67 0.67 14.02
N LEU A 9 -2.53 -0.31 13.75
CA LEU A 9 -2.35 -1.70 14.21
C LEU A 9 -1.01 -2.29 13.79
N ASN A 10 -0.62 -2.12 12.53
CA ASN A 10 0.69 -2.56 12.06
C ASN A 10 1.85 -1.92 12.82
N ARG A 11 1.71 -0.64 13.19
CA ARG A 11 2.74 0.08 13.98
C ARG A 11 2.83 -0.45 15.41
N VAL A 12 1.71 -0.78 16.03
CA VAL A 12 1.66 -1.36 17.38
C VAL A 12 2.16 -2.81 17.38
N GLN A 13 1.77 -3.59 16.37
CA GLN A 13 2.07 -5.02 16.27
C GLN A 13 3.55 -5.31 16.02
N SER A 14 4.21 -4.51 15.16
CA SER A 14 5.59 -4.77 14.74
C SER A 14 6.61 -4.80 15.90
N PRO A 15 6.61 -3.86 16.87
CA PRO A 15 7.49 -3.92 18.03
C PRO A 15 7.25 -5.15 18.90
N ILE A 16 5.97 -5.54 19.11
CA ILE A 16 5.61 -6.70 19.93
C ILE A 16 6.13 -7.99 19.27
N ILE A 17 5.92 -8.14 17.95
CA ILE A 17 6.44 -9.28 17.20
C ILE A 17 7.96 -9.34 17.27
N ASN A 18 8.63 -8.20 17.11
CA ASN A 18 10.10 -8.17 17.16
C ASN A 18 10.63 -8.55 18.54
N ARG A 19 10.00 -8.04 19.61
CA ARG A 19 10.36 -8.43 20.99
C ARG A 19 10.12 -9.92 21.21
N ALA A 20 8.92 -10.42 20.90
CA ALA A 20 8.60 -11.83 21.05
C ALA A 20 9.56 -12.74 20.25
N ARG A 21 10.05 -12.30 19.09
CA ARG A 21 11.06 -13.04 18.30
C ARG A 21 12.45 -13.04 18.95
N GLN A 22 12.84 -11.94 19.58
CA GLN A 22 14.10 -11.88 20.34
C GLN A 22 14.05 -12.85 21.51
N ASP A 23 12.96 -12.85 22.28
CA ASP A 23 12.78 -13.77 23.39
C ASP A 23 12.72 -15.23 22.91
N LEU A 24 12.02 -15.48 21.79
CA LEU A 24 11.94 -16.79 21.16
C LEU A 24 13.30 -17.32 20.71
N ALA A 25 14.22 -16.45 20.28
CA ALA A 25 15.56 -16.87 19.84
C ALA A 25 16.40 -17.51 20.97
N TRP A 26 16.13 -17.16 22.23
CA TRP A 26 16.76 -17.75 23.39
C TRP A 26 15.98 -18.93 23.97
N GLN A 27 14.64 -18.85 23.92
CA GLN A 27 13.76 -19.81 24.57
C GLN A 27 13.41 -21.00 23.69
N PHE A 28 13.35 -20.78 22.35
CA PHE A 28 13.01 -21.80 21.34
C PHE A 28 13.64 -21.42 19.99
N PRO A 29 14.99 -21.52 19.85
CA PRO A 29 15.71 -21.01 18.69
C PRO A 29 15.30 -21.65 17.37
N GLU A 30 14.89 -22.91 17.36
CA GLU A 30 14.47 -23.64 16.15
C GLU A 30 13.20 -23.03 15.53
N ALA A 31 12.33 -22.44 16.35
CA ALA A 31 11.11 -21.78 15.88
C ALA A 31 11.32 -20.30 15.54
N ALA A 32 12.36 -19.65 16.06
CA ALA A 32 12.59 -18.22 15.91
C ALA A 32 12.72 -17.77 14.44
N LEU A 33 13.32 -18.59 13.59
CA LEU A 33 13.52 -18.33 12.17
C LEU A 33 12.31 -18.73 11.30
N ILE A 34 11.36 -19.48 11.86
CA ILE A 34 10.18 -19.91 11.10
C ILE A 34 9.25 -18.74 10.88
N ARG A 35 8.96 -18.43 9.62
CA ARG A 35 7.92 -17.49 9.26
C ARG A 35 6.55 -18.12 9.53
N SER A 36 5.89 -17.68 10.60
CA SER A 36 4.50 -18.02 10.85
C SER A 36 3.61 -16.94 10.27
N LEU A 37 2.99 -17.25 9.14
CA LEU A 37 2.04 -16.35 8.47
C LEU A 37 0.61 -16.79 8.78
N ARG A 38 -0.30 -15.82 8.73
CA ARG A 38 -1.72 -16.07 8.83
C ARG A 38 -2.21 -16.93 7.65
N CYS A 39 -3.04 -17.90 7.92
CA CYS A 39 -3.70 -18.72 6.90
C CYS A 39 -5.22 -18.56 7.05
N GLY A 40 -5.83 -17.86 6.09
CA GLY A 40 -7.27 -17.55 6.13
C GLY A 40 -7.66 -16.73 7.36
N GLU A 41 -8.68 -17.17 8.07
CA GLU A 41 -9.22 -16.54 9.28
C GLU A 41 -8.53 -16.98 10.58
N LYS A 42 -7.55 -17.87 10.49
CA LYS A 42 -6.84 -18.39 11.67
C LYS A 42 -5.61 -17.54 11.97
N VAL A 43 -5.35 -17.28 13.23
CA VAL A 43 -4.11 -16.65 13.69
C VAL A 43 -2.89 -17.46 13.27
N PRO A 44 -1.69 -16.85 13.13
CA PRO A 44 -0.49 -17.57 12.72
C PRO A 44 -0.19 -18.75 13.65
N LEU A 45 0.20 -19.89 13.06
CA LEU A 45 0.29 -21.15 13.79
C LEU A 45 1.23 -21.09 14.99
N LEU A 46 2.43 -20.51 14.84
CA LEU A 46 3.40 -20.39 15.91
C LEU A 46 2.87 -19.61 17.12
N TRP A 47 2.31 -18.43 16.87
CA TRP A 47 1.79 -17.57 17.93
C TRP A 47 0.57 -18.19 18.60
N GLY A 48 -0.34 -18.80 17.82
CA GLY A 48 -1.50 -19.52 18.34
C GLY A 48 -1.13 -20.75 19.16
N TRP A 49 -0.07 -21.48 18.76
CA TRP A 49 0.46 -22.59 19.54
C TRP A 49 1.10 -22.12 20.85
N LEU A 50 1.91 -21.07 20.80
CA LEU A 50 2.56 -20.52 22.01
C LEU A 50 1.55 -20.05 23.06
N CYS A 51 0.42 -19.49 22.67
CA CYS A 51 -0.62 -19.04 23.61
C CYS A 51 -1.70 -20.11 23.90
N GLY A 52 -1.59 -21.32 23.34
CA GLY A 52 -2.51 -22.42 23.58
C GLY A 52 -3.80 -22.40 22.76
N GLU A 53 -3.98 -21.46 21.84
CA GLU A 53 -5.16 -21.36 20.96
C GLU A 53 -5.17 -22.35 19.79
N ARG A 54 -4.00 -22.86 19.43
CA ARG A 54 -3.81 -23.81 18.33
C ARG A 54 -2.91 -24.96 18.75
N GLN A 55 -3.25 -26.14 18.30
CA GLN A 55 -2.41 -27.33 18.44
C GLN A 55 -1.50 -27.52 17.24
N SER A 56 -0.28 -28.03 17.46
CA SER A 56 0.67 -28.31 16.39
C SER A 56 1.68 -29.37 16.82
N GLY A 57 1.47 -30.62 16.45
CA GLY A 57 2.43 -31.71 16.69
C GLY A 57 3.85 -31.42 16.16
N LYS A 58 3.97 -30.54 15.14
CA LYS A 58 5.27 -30.06 14.68
C LYS A 58 6.01 -29.29 15.76
N TYR A 59 5.35 -28.34 16.43
CA TYR A 59 5.98 -27.53 17.48
C TYR A 59 6.14 -28.31 18.78
N ASP A 60 5.22 -29.24 19.07
CA ASP A 60 5.34 -30.15 20.21
C ASP A 60 6.60 -31.00 20.09
N SER A 61 6.81 -31.66 18.95
CA SER A 61 8.02 -32.46 18.70
C SER A 61 9.30 -31.64 18.61
N MET A 62 9.19 -30.37 18.15
CA MET A 62 10.36 -29.49 18.10
C MET A 62 10.79 -29.00 19.47
N ILE A 63 9.85 -28.69 20.37
CA ILE A 63 10.19 -28.17 21.70
C ILE A 63 10.81 -29.27 22.59
N GLU A 64 10.39 -30.53 22.43
CA GLU A 64 10.97 -31.67 23.14
C GLU A 64 12.45 -31.85 22.84
N LYS A 65 12.89 -31.47 21.64
CA LYS A 65 14.28 -31.58 21.14
C LYS A 65 15.02 -30.24 21.14
N SER A 66 14.41 -29.21 21.71
CA SER A 66 14.98 -27.87 21.68
C SER A 66 16.18 -27.75 22.61
N ILE A 67 17.17 -27.00 22.13
CA ILE A 67 18.32 -26.58 22.94
C ILE A 67 18.08 -25.25 23.67
N GLY A 68 16.87 -24.68 23.52
CA GLY A 68 16.50 -23.42 24.14
C GLY A 68 16.24 -23.51 25.65
N LEU A 69 16.12 -22.35 26.28
CA LEU A 69 15.89 -22.24 27.74
C LEU A 69 14.49 -22.62 28.20
N GLY A 70 13.61 -23.00 27.26
CA GLY A 70 12.20 -23.27 27.55
C GLY A 70 11.33 -22.01 27.45
N ILE A 71 10.02 -22.22 27.20
CA ILE A 71 9.06 -21.15 26.92
C ILE A 71 8.54 -20.56 28.24
N THR A 72 8.76 -19.26 28.43
CA THR A 72 8.28 -18.52 29.61
C THR A 72 6.85 -18.03 29.44
N ASP A 73 6.19 -17.72 30.57
CA ASP A 73 4.84 -17.12 30.56
C ASP A 73 4.84 -15.73 29.94
N GLU A 74 5.95 -15.00 29.99
CA GLU A 74 6.07 -13.70 29.30
C GLU A 74 5.98 -13.86 27.78
N LEU A 75 6.69 -14.84 27.21
CA LEU A 75 6.58 -15.12 25.78
C LEU A 75 5.17 -15.59 25.41
N ARG A 76 4.51 -16.40 26.24
CA ARG A 76 3.12 -16.80 26.03
C ARG A 76 2.17 -15.61 26.06
N ARG A 77 2.34 -14.65 26.97
CA ARG A 77 1.57 -13.39 27.00
C ARG A 77 1.81 -12.54 25.76
N HIS A 78 3.06 -12.44 25.27
CA HIS A 78 3.34 -11.76 24.01
C HIS A 78 2.65 -12.43 22.83
N ALA A 79 2.68 -13.75 22.77
CA ALA A 79 1.99 -14.52 21.72
C ALA A 79 0.48 -14.30 21.73
N ALA A 80 -0.17 -14.33 22.91
CA ALA A 80 -1.59 -14.04 23.05
C ALA A 80 -1.93 -12.64 22.55
N ARG A 81 -1.17 -11.62 22.95
CA ARG A 81 -1.35 -10.24 22.47
C ARG A 81 -1.17 -10.10 20.96
N ILE A 82 -0.23 -10.84 20.35
CA ILE A 82 -0.07 -10.88 18.90
C ILE A 82 -1.32 -11.49 18.24
N CYS A 83 -1.87 -12.57 18.80
CA CYS A 83 -3.09 -13.19 18.30
C CYS A 83 -4.29 -12.26 18.38
N ASP A 84 -4.45 -11.50 19.48
CA ASP A 84 -5.51 -10.50 19.63
C ASP A 84 -5.41 -9.40 18.56
N LEU A 85 -4.23 -8.82 18.36
CA LEU A 85 -4.00 -7.80 17.35
C LEU A 85 -4.25 -8.34 15.93
N GLN A 86 -3.90 -9.60 15.67
CA GLN A 86 -4.19 -10.25 14.38
C GLN A 86 -5.68 -10.45 14.16
N ARG A 87 -6.45 -10.78 15.19
CA ARG A 87 -7.93 -10.87 15.11
C ARG A 87 -8.56 -9.51 14.83
N GLU A 88 -8.11 -8.47 15.53
CA GLU A 88 -8.59 -7.11 15.29
C GLU A 88 -8.29 -6.67 13.85
N GLU A 89 -7.09 -6.96 13.34
CA GLU A 89 -6.70 -6.69 11.96
C GLU A 89 -7.61 -7.41 10.96
N MET A 90 -7.92 -8.69 11.20
CA MET A 90 -8.85 -9.47 10.34
C MET A 90 -10.25 -8.86 10.31
N GLN A 91 -10.79 -8.48 11.47
CA GLN A 91 -12.11 -7.86 11.56
C GLN A 91 -12.16 -6.52 10.80
N LEU A 92 -11.10 -5.71 10.92
CA LEU A 92 -11.00 -4.44 10.18
C LEU A 92 -10.89 -4.67 8.68
N GLU A 93 -10.10 -5.66 8.24
CA GLU A 93 -9.99 -6.02 6.81
C GLU A 93 -11.32 -6.51 6.25
N PHE A 94 -12.05 -7.35 7.00
CA PHE A 94 -13.36 -7.82 6.59
C PHE A 94 -14.36 -6.66 6.42
N LYS A 95 -14.43 -5.77 7.41
CA LYS A 95 -15.30 -4.58 7.36
C LYS A 95 -14.93 -3.65 6.19
N LEU A 96 -13.63 -3.42 5.95
CA LEU A 96 -13.18 -2.62 4.80
C LEU A 96 -13.51 -3.30 3.47
N SER A 97 -13.35 -4.62 3.38
CA SER A 97 -13.69 -5.39 2.17
C SER A 97 -15.18 -5.30 1.84
N LYS A 98 -16.06 -5.33 2.87
CA LYS A 98 -17.50 -5.13 2.71
C LYS A 98 -17.81 -3.73 2.18
N LEU A 99 -17.23 -2.69 2.80
CA LEU A 99 -17.43 -1.30 2.36
C LEU A 99 -16.98 -1.07 0.90
N ILE A 100 -15.77 -1.53 0.55
CA ILE A 100 -15.27 -1.38 -0.83
C ILE A 100 -16.13 -2.18 -1.82
N GLY A 101 -16.79 -3.25 -1.35
CA GLY A 101 -17.71 -4.07 -2.13
C GLY A 101 -18.98 -3.36 -2.58
N GLU A 102 -19.34 -2.22 -1.99
CA GLU A 102 -20.53 -1.46 -2.34
C GLU A 102 -20.53 -1.02 -3.81
N ARG A 103 -21.74 -0.99 -4.39
CA ARG A 103 -21.96 -0.73 -5.83
C ARG A 103 -21.33 0.58 -6.30
N GLN A 104 -21.37 1.63 -5.47
CA GLN A 104 -20.78 2.93 -5.77
C GLN A 104 -19.27 2.92 -6.04
N PHE A 105 -18.54 1.94 -5.51
CA PHE A 105 -17.10 1.81 -5.71
C PHE A 105 -16.71 0.88 -6.88
N LEU A 106 -17.70 0.27 -7.53
CA LEU A 106 -17.46 -0.68 -8.63
C LEU A 106 -16.59 -0.09 -9.76
N PRO A 107 -16.84 1.13 -10.26
CA PRO A 107 -16.00 1.72 -11.32
C PRO A 107 -14.54 1.91 -10.88
N TYR A 108 -14.32 2.33 -9.64
CA TYR A 108 -12.97 2.45 -9.08
C TYR A 108 -12.27 1.10 -9.00
N ARG A 109 -12.97 0.07 -8.54
CA ARG A 109 -12.44 -1.30 -8.42
C ARG A 109 -12.07 -1.90 -9.76
N LYS A 110 -12.84 -1.65 -10.82
CA LYS A 110 -12.49 -2.04 -12.19
C LYS A 110 -11.13 -1.48 -12.60
N VAL A 111 -10.88 -0.20 -12.30
CA VAL A 111 -9.59 0.44 -12.58
C VAL A 111 -8.50 -0.15 -11.68
N PHE A 112 -8.74 -0.28 -10.37
CA PHE A 112 -7.75 -0.81 -9.42
C PHE A 112 -7.33 -2.25 -9.75
N ALA A 113 -8.24 -3.07 -10.26
CA ALA A 113 -7.94 -4.42 -10.73
C ALA A 113 -6.89 -4.43 -11.86
N ARG A 114 -6.90 -3.43 -12.75
CA ARG A 114 -5.88 -3.26 -13.80
C ARG A 114 -4.49 -2.99 -13.22
N PHE A 115 -4.43 -2.36 -12.03
CA PHE A 115 -3.20 -2.09 -11.29
C PHE A 115 -2.82 -3.24 -10.33
N GLY A 116 -3.69 -4.23 -10.15
CA GLY A 116 -3.49 -5.34 -9.21
C GLY A 116 -3.29 -4.88 -7.77
N PHE A 117 -3.98 -3.83 -7.36
CA PHE A 117 -3.95 -3.36 -5.99
C PHE A 117 -4.60 -4.38 -5.06
N GLY A 118 -3.97 -4.62 -3.91
CA GLY A 118 -4.59 -5.41 -2.84
C GLY A 118 -5.62 -4.59 -2.07
N ARG A 119 -6.55 -5.26 -1.38
CA ARG A 119 -7.68 -4.66 -0.65
C ARG A 119 -7.31 -3.48 0.24
N ARG A 120 -6.18 -3.56 0.96
CA ARG A 120 -5.70 -2.48 1.83
C ARG A 120 -5.31 -1.22 1.02
N VAL A 121 -4.65 -1.42 -0.12
CA VAL A 121 -4.27 -0.31 -1.01
C VAL A 121 -5.50 0.29 -1.66
N GLU A 122 -6.45 -0.53 -2.13
CA GLU A 122 -7.73 -0.08 -2.67
C GLU A 122 -8.47 0.81 -1.67
N ALA A 123 -8.65 0.34 -0.42
CA ALA A 123 -9.32 1.09 0.64
C ALA A 123 -8.62 2.42 0.94
N LEU A 124 -7.29 2.38 1.03
CA LEU A 124 -6.50 3.57 1.30
C LEU A 124 -6.62 4.60 0.18
N LEU A 125 -6.49 4.18 -1.08
CA LEU A 125 -6.63 5.08 -2.22
C LEU A 125 -8.04 5.66 -2.30
N LEU A 126 -9.08 4.82 -2.18
CA LEU A 126 -10.47 5.28 -2.16
C LEU A 126 -10.72 6.34 -1.09
N SER A 127 -10.21 6.16 0.12
CA SER A 127 -10.39 7.13 1.20
C SER A 127 -9.79 8.52 0.94
N HIS A 128 -8.92 8.63 -0.09
CA HIS A 128 -8.29 9.90 -0.48
C HIS A 128 -8.82 10.46 -1.78
N ILE A 129 -9.38 9.61 -2.67
CA ILE A 129 -9.80 10.03 -4.00
C ILE A 129 -11.33 10.03 -4.21
N TYR A 130 -12.08 9.46 -3.29
CA TYR A 130 -13.54 9.49 -3.36
C TYR A 130 -14.10 10.74 -2.64
N PRO A 131 -15.10 11.40 -3.20
CA PRO A 131 -15.64 11.24 -4.57
C PRO A 131 -14.70 11.86 -5.62
N PHE A 132 -14.64 11.22 -6.81
CA PHE A 132 -13.72 11.63 -7.88
C PHE A 132 -14.08 12.98 -8.50
N GLU A 133 -15.33 13.37 -8.40
CA GLU A 133 -15.88 14.66 -8.84
C GLU A 133 -15.11 15.85 -8.23
N ASN A 134 -14.55 15.70 -7.04
CA ASN A 134 -13.71 16.72 -6.39
C ASN A 134 -12.45 17.09 -7.21
N TYR A 135 -12.06 16.24 -8.15
CA TYR A 135 -10.91 16.46 -9.04
C TYR A 135 -11.31 16.98 -10.41
N LEU A 136 -12.59 17.10 -10.71
CA LEU A 136 -13.09 17.58 -11.99
C LEU A 136 -13.44 19.07 -11.92
N ALA A 137 -13.64 19.69 -13.07
CA ALA A 137 -14.21 21.02 -13.18
C ALA A 137 -15.75 20.95 -13.07
N ALA A 138 -16.44 22.09 -13.05
CA ALA A 138 -17.89 22.17 -12.93
C ALA A 138 -18.64 21.47 -14.09
N ASP A 139 -18.00 21.35 -15.25
CA ASP A 139 -18.51 20.63 -16.42
C ASP A 139 -18.32 19.11 -16.35
N GLY A 140 -17.83 18.58 -15.22
CA GLY A 140 -17.55 17.17 -15.03
C GLY A 140 -16.31 16.65 -15.79
N LYS A 141 -15.52 17.51 -16.41
CA LYS A 141 -14.31 17.16 -17.15
C LYS A 141 -13.04 17.54 -16.37
N PRO A 142 -11.86 16.98 -16.74
CA PRO A 142 -10.61 17.39 -16.15
C PRO A 142 -10.29 18.87 -16.36
N ASP A 143 -10.02 19.61 -15.28
CA ASP A 143 -9.67 21.04 -15.30
C ASP A 143 -8.25 21.24 -15.88
N ILE A 144 -8.19 21.76 -17.11
CA ILE A 144 -6.93 22.03 -17.81
C ILE A 144 -6.90 23.51 -18.20
N LYS A 145 -5.98 24.28 -17.60
CA LYS A 145 -5.79 25.70 -17.92
C LYS A 145 -4.59 25.88 -18.82
N ILE A 146 -4.79 26.65 -19.90
CA ILE A 146 -3.71 27.08 -20.78
C ILE A 146 -3.25 28.46 -20.30
N ARG A 147 -1.98 28.59 -19.96
CA ARG A 147 -1.38 29.88 -19.57
C ARG A 147 -0.17 30.18 -20.42
N LYS A 148 0.05 31.46 -20.71
CA LYS A 148 1.25 31.93 -21.38
C LYS A 148 2.45 31.74 -20.45
N GLY A 149 3.50 31.10 -20.91
CA GLY A 149 4.72 30.88 -20.12
C GLY A 149 5.44 32.19 -19.84
N ARG A 150 5.81 32.42 -18.57
CA ARG A 150 6.47 33.68 -18.15
C ARG A 150 7.76 34.00 -18.89
N ARG A 151 8.57 32.96 -19.18
CA ARG A 151 9.89 33.13 -19.82
C ARG A 151 9.87 32.91 -21.33
N SER A 152 9.12 31.93 -21.79
CA SER A 152 9.13 31.51 -23.20
C SER A 152 8.01 32.10 -24.03
N GLY A 153 7.03 32.79 -23.43
CA GLY A 153 5.81 33.26 -24.11
C GLY A 153 4.93 32.16 -24.70
N LYS A 154 5.40 30.91 -24.73
CA LYS A 154 4.67 29.77 -25.32
C LYS A 154 3.52 29.33 -24.42
N PRO A 155 2.38 28.86 -24.98
CA PRO A 155 1.29 28.35 -24.20
C PRO A 155 1.72 27.08 -23.44
N THR A 156 1.46 27.06 -22.11
CA THR A 156 1.73 25.91 -21.24
C THR A 156 0.42 25.37 -20.69
N LYS A 157 0.22 24.06 -20.84
CA LYS A 157 -0.94 23.35 -20.26
C LYS A 157 -0.70 23.05 -18.78
N ARG A 158 -1.57 23.55 -17.91
CA ARG A 158 -1.60 23.18 -16.49
C ARG A 158 -2.80 22.30 -16.21
N HIS A 159 -2.54 21.04 -15.88
CA HIS A 159 -3.53 20.04 -15.51
C HIS A 159 -3.87 20.17 -14.03
N LEU A 160 -4.81 21.04 -13.66
CA LEU A 160 -5.15 21.30 -12.25
C LEU A 160 -5.75 20.07 -11.58
N SER A 161 -6.67 19.35 -12.25
CA SER A 161 -7.23 18.09 -11.77
C SER A 161 -6.16 17.06 -11.44
N LEU A 162 -5.22 16.83 -12.36
CA LEU A 162 -4.11 15.90 -12.15
C LEU A 162 -3.22 16.34 -10.98
N HIS A 163 -2.96 17.65 -10.82
CA HIS A 163 -2.15 18.15 -9.70
C HIS A 163 -2.85 17.94 -8.35
N ARG A 164 -4.17 18.21 -8.25
CA ARG A 164 -4.96 17.94 -7.06
C ARG A 164 -4.94 16.45 -6.72
N PHE A 165 -5.15 15.60 -7.71
CA PHE A 165 -5.11 14.15 -7.55
C PHE A 165 -3.73 13.64 -7.09
N CYS A 166 -2.64 14.10 -7.73
CA CYS A 166 -1.30 13.76 -7.30
C CYS A 166 -1.01 14.22 -5.85
N LYS A 167 -1.52 15.40 -5.45
CA LYS A 167 -1.40 15.89 -4.07
C LYS A 167 -2.15 14.98 -3.09
N ALA A 168 -3.36 14.55 -3.40
CA ALA A 168 -4.12 13.63 -2.55
C ALA A 168 -3.35 12.33 -2.30
N LEU A 169 -2.68 11.79 -3.31
CA LEU A 169 -1.90 10.55 -3.22
C LEU A 169 -0.42 10.73 -2.82
N GLY A 170 -0.01 11.94 -2.43
CA GLY A 170 1.34 12.18 -1.90
C GLY A 170 2.44 12.35 -2.94
N TYR A 171 2.08 12.67 -4.19
CA TYR A 171 3.03 12.85 -5.31
C TYR A 171 2.97 14.26 -5.91
N ALA A 172 2.62 15.26 -5.12
CA ALA A 172 2.74 16.65 -5.56
C ALA A 172 4.18 17.17 -5.39
N PRO A 173 4.61 18.10 -6.25
CA PRO A 173 5.84 18.84 -6.03
C PRO A 173 5.78 19.62 -4.71
N SER A 174 6.81 19.55 -3.90
CA SER A 174 7.03 20.38 -2.73
C SER A 174 8.35 21.10 -2.87
N GLN A 175 8.39 22.37 -2.53
CA GLN A 175 9.62 23.17 -2.46
C GLN A 175 9.94 23.38 -0.99
N GLU A 176 11.14 23.00 -0.60
CA GLU A 176 11.73 23.34 0.69
C GLU A 176 12.81 24.38 0.40
N SER A 177 12.59 25.62 0.86
CA SER A 177 13.62 26.66 0.82
C SER A 177 14.04 26.98 2.25
N SER A 178 15.31 26.78 2.55
CA SER A 178 15.94 27.14 3.81
C SER A 178 17.21 27.91 3.45
N GLY A 179 17.17 29.24 3.60
CA GLY A 179 18.26 30.11 3.17
C GLY A 179 18.62 29.90 1.69
N ASP A 180 19.90 29.68 1.41
CA ASP A 180 20.40 29.50 0.03
C ASP A 180 20.09 28.15 -0.61
N LEU A 181 19.54 27.21 0.15
CA LEU A 181 19.24 25.85 -0.33
C LEU A 181 17.78 25.74 -0.78
N GLN A 182 17.57 25.68 -2.09
CA GLN A 182 16.28 25.33 -2.69
C GLN A 182 16.26 23.86 -3.11
N LYS A 183 15.54 23.03 -2.37
CA LYS A 183 15.31 21.61 -2.72
C LYS A 183 13.89 21.41 -3.24
N SER A 184 13.78 20.92 -4.47
CA SER A 184 12.50 20.49 -5.05
C SER A 184 12.33 18.99 -4.83
N LYS A 185 11.29 18.60 -4.11
CA LYS A 185 10.91 17.19 -3.86
C LYS A 185 9.51 16.92 -4.38
N VAL A 186 9.20 15.66 -4.66
CA VAL A 186 7.84 15.23 -5.05
C VAL A 186 7.28 14.45 -3.87
N THR A 187 6.97 15.15 -2.77
CA THR A 187 6.55 14.55 -1.51
C THR A 187 5.33 15.22 -0.87
N GLY A 188 4.72 16.18 -1.56
CA GLY A 188 3.54 16.89 -1.04
C GLY A 188 2.28 16.01 -1.08
N GLY A 189 1.56 15.92 0.06
CA GLY A 189 0.31 15.19 0.22
C GLY A 189 0.42 13.97 1.15
N SER A 190 -0.43 12.95 0.94
CA SER A 190 -0.54 11.78 1.83
C SER A 190 0.73 10.92 1.85
N ASP A 191 1.40 10.87 2.99
CA ASP A 191 2.57 9.99 3.20
C ASP A 191 2.17 8.51 3.19
N LEU A 192 1.00 8.16 3.72
CA LEU A 192 0.49 6.79 3.71
C LEU A 192 0.28 6.27 2.29
N CYS A 193 -0.37 7.05 1.43
CA CYS A 193 -0.58 6.68 0.02
C CYS A 193 0.77 6.55 -0.71
N ARG A 194 1.69 7.47 -0.47
CA ARG A 194 3.03 7.43 -1.07
C ARG A 194 3.78 6.16 -0.67
N LYS A 195 3.80 5.81 0.62
CA LYS A 195 4.42 4.58 1.12
C LYS A 195 3.77 3.33 0.53
N ALA A 196 2.44 3.27 0.50
CA ALA A 196 1.70 2.13 -0.05
C ALA A 196 1.98 1.92 -1.54
N LEU A 197 1.97 2.99 -2.32
CA LEU A 197 2.27 2.94 -3.77
C LEU A 197 3.74 2.61 -4.04
N TRP A 198 4.66 3.13 -3.23
CA TRP A 198 6.07 2.77 -3.33
C TRP A 198 6.29 1.28 -3.05
N GLN A 199 5.65 0.75 -1.99
CA GLN A 199 5.71 -0.66 -1.65
C GLN A 199 5.06 -1.54 -2.71
N TRP A 200 3.95 -1.10 -3.32
CA TRP A 200 3.32 -1.79 -4.43
C TRP A 200 4.26 -1.88 -5.64
N ILE A 201 4.95 -0.79 -6.02
CA ILE A 201 5.98 -0.85 -7.07
C ILE A 201 7.05 -1.89 -6.73
N PHE A 202 7.57 -1.85 -5.50
CA PHE A 202 8.61 -2.77 -5.04
C PHE A 202 8.19 -4.24 -5.10
N THR A 203 6.94 -4.56 -4.76
CA THR A 203 6.48 -5.95 -4.63
C THR A 203 5.80 -6.49 -5.87
N ARG A 204 5.24 -5.64 -6.73
CA ARG A 204 4.38 -6.07 -7.84
C ARG A 204 4.87 -5.68 -9.23
N ILE A 205 5.64 -4.60 -9.35
CA ILE A 205 6.10 -4.11 -10.66
C ILE A 205 7.59 -4.37 -10.87
N GLU A 206 8.39 -4.18 -9.83
CA GLU A 206 9.83 -4.35 -9.92
C GLU A 206 10.26 -5.80 -10.18
N PRO A 207 9.77 -6.83 -9.45
CA PRO A 207 10.16 -8.20 -9.72
C PRO A 207 9.42 -8.72 -10.97
N GLN A 208 10.16 -9.22 -11.95
CA GLN A 208 9.59 -9.72 -13.21
C GLN A 208 8.53 -10.80 -13.00
N ARG A 209 8.77 -11.74 -12.09
CA ARG A 209 7.85 -12.86 -11.80
C ARG A 209 6.49 -12.48 -11.22
N THR A 210 6.39 -11.31 -10.56
CA THR A 210 5.14 -10.82 -9.95
C THR A 210 4.51 -9.68 -10.73
N ARG A 211 5.14 -9.29 -11.82
CA ARG A 211 4.68 -8.22 -12.70
C ARG A 211 3.34 -8.59 -13.32
N LEU A 212 2.45 -7.61 -13.39
CA LEU A 212 1.13 -7.81 -13.98
C LEU A 212 1.24 -8.09 -15.48
N SER A 213 0.53 -9.11 -15.96
CA SER A 213 0.45 -9.45 -17.39
C SER A 213 -0.63 -8.61 -18.08
N ASN A 214 -0.47 -7.30 -18.07
CA ASN A 214 -1.36 -6.33 -18.71
C ASN A 214 -0.63 -5.06 -19.11
N THR A 215 -1.32 -4.15 -19.81
CA THR A 215 -0.75 -2.89 -20.32
C THR A 215 -0.15 -2.01 -19.23
N VAL A 216 -0.69 -2.02 -18.01
CA VAL A 216 -0.15 -1.27 -16.86
C VAL A 216 1.18 -1.86 -16.41
N GLY A 217 1.22 -3.19 -16.23
CA GLY A 217 2.42 -3.92 -15.83
C GLY A 217 3.54 -3.79 -16.86
N ASP A 218 3.22 -3.94 -18.14
CA ASP A 218 4.19 -3.79 -19.23
C ASP A 218 4.77 -2.38 -19.28
N ARG A 219 3.91 -1.37 -19.21
CA ARG A 219 4.32 0.04 -19.26
C ARG A 219 5.18 0.44 -18.10
N LEU A 220 4.79 0.10 -16.87
CA LEU A 220 5.54 0.43 -15.67
C LEU A 220 6.78 -0.43 -15.51
N GLY A 221 6.71 -1.70 -15.93
CA GLY A 221 7.83 -2.62 -15.93
C GLY A 221 8.95 -2.16 -16.86
N LYS A 222 8.64 -1.83 -18.12
CA LYS A 222 9.61 -1.25 -19.07
C LYS A 222 10.24 0.02 -18.51
N LEU A 223 9.44 0.88 -17.88
CA LEU A 223 9.95 2.12 -17.30
C LEU A 223 10.93 1.87 -16.15
N ILE A 224 10.63 0.92 -15.23
CA ILE A 224 11.52 0.63 -14.11
C ILE A 224 12.83 0.00 -14.59
N ASP A 225 12.77 -0.87 -15.58
CA ASP A 225 13.94 -1.51 -16.17
C ASP A 225 14.87 -0.49 -16.84
N LEU A 226 14.30 0.44 -17.63
CA LEU A 226 15.05 1.55 -18.26
C LEU A 226 15.67 2.50 -17.22
N GLU A 227 14.93 2.91 -16.21
CA GLU A 227 15.44 3.80 -15.16
C GLU A 227 16.55 3.12 -14.32
N LYS A 228 16.48 1.82 -14.10
CA LYS A 228 17.55 1.05 -13.45
C LYS A 228 18.79 0.93 -14.33
N ALA A 229 18.61 0.65 -15.60
CA ALA A 229 19.72 0.57 -16.57
C ALA A 229 20.50 1.89 -16.68
N SER A 230 19.85 3.03 -16.39
CA SER A 230 20.52 4.34 -16.34
C SER A 230 21.39 4.59 -15.10
N GLY A 231 21.59 3.58 -14.22
CA GLY A 231 22.44 3.68 -13.01
C GLY A 231 21.87 4.52 -11.87
N ARG A 232 20.58 4.89 -11.92
CA ARG A 232 19.95 5.70 -10.87
C ARG A 232 19.75 4.92 -9.59
N PRO A 233 19.82 5.58 -8.40
CA PRO A 233 19.53 4.94 -7.13
C PRO A 233 18.13 4.30 -7.10
N VAL A 234 18.04 3.03 -6.72
CA VAL A 234 16.81 2.22 -6.80
C VAL A 234 15.63 2.86 -6.07
N ARG A 235 15.88 3.50 -4.92
CA ARG A 235 14.83 4.21 -4.16
C ARG A 235 14.23 5.36 -4.98
N LEU A 236 15.05 6.09 -5.72
CA LEU A 236 14.61 7.17 -6.60
C LEU A 236 13.82 6.62 -7.79
N VAL A 237 14.30 5.54 -8.42
CA VAL A 237 13.60 4.85 -9.50
C VAL A 237 12.19 4.45 -9.08
N ARG A 238 12.04 3.75 -7.95
CA ARG A 238 10.73 3.35 -7.41
C ARG A 238 9.80 4.55 -7.21
N SER A 239 10.31 5.65 -6.63
CA SER A 239 9.51 6.86 -6.40
C SER A 239 9.06 7.52 -7.71
N ARG A 240 9.93 7.57 -8.73
CA ARG A 240 9.61 8.11 -10.06
C ARG A 240 8.57 7.26 -10.77
N VAL A 241 8.71 5.94 -10.74
CA VAL A 241 7.76 5.00 -11.35
C VAL A 241 6.41 5.07 -10.63
N ALA A 242 6.38 5.17 -9.29
CA ALA A 242 5.16 5.37 -8.54
C ALA A 242 4.45 6.69 -8.90
N ALA A 243 5.19 7.79 -9.09
CA ALA A 243 4.62 9.06 -9.56
C ALA A 243 4.02 8.94 -10.98
N LYS A 244 4.62 8.14 -11.85
CA LYS A 244 4.07 7.84 -13.19
C LYS A 244 2.83 6.95 -13.09
N ALA A 245 2.83 5.97 -12.19
CA ALA A 245 1.67 5.12 -11.90
C ALA A 245 0.47 5.93 -11.42
N VAL A 246 0.66 6.92 -10.53
CA VAL A 246 -0.39 7.85 -10.09
C VAL A 246 -0.99 8.63 -11.27
N LYS A 247 -0.15 9.12 -12.19
CA LYS A 247 -0.63 9.81 -13.39
C LYS A 247 -1.39 8.89 -14.33
N LEU A 248 -0.97 7.64 -14.44
CA LEU A 248 -1.68 6.63 -15.23
C LEU A 248 -3.02 6.28 -14.58
N LEU A 249 -3.03 6.09 -13.26
CA LEU A 249 -4.24 5.83 -12.47
C LEU A 249 -5.29 6.95 -12.67
N PHE A 250 -4.86 8.21 -12.63
CA PHE A 250 -5.76 9.33 -12.92
C PHE A 250 -6.40 9.22 -14.32
N LYS A 251 -5.60 8.90 -15.34
CA LYS A 251 -6.11 8.76 -16.72
C LYS A 251 -7.12 7.62 -16.84
N GLU A 252 -6.83 6.48 -16.25
CA GLU A 252 -7.74 5.33 -16.25
C GLU A 252 -9.05 5.63 -15.51
N LEU A 253 -8.98 6.35 -14.37
CA LEU A 253 -10.17 6.77 -13.64
C LEU A 253 -10.99 7.80 -14.42
N VAL A 254 -10.37 8.77 -15.07
CA VAL A 254 -11.07 9.71 -15.96
C VAL A 254 -11.76 8.96 -17.10
N HIS A 255 -11.08 8.00 -17.71
CA HIS A 255 -11.69 7.18 -18.76
C HIS A 255 -12.90 6.41 -18.26
N GLU A 256 -12.78 5.71 -17.13
CA GLU A 256 -13.85 4.86 -16.58
C GLU A 256 -15.05 5.68 -16.02
N LEU A 257 -14.76 6.78 -15.31
CA LEU A 257 -15.79 7.54 -14.58
C LEU A 257 -16.41 8.67 -15.39
N VAL A 258 -15.68 9.24 -16.36
CA VAL A 258 -16.13 10.40 -17.13
C VAL A 258 -16.56 10.03 -18.54
N TYR A 259 -15.80 9.16 -19.21
CA TYR A 259 -16.00 8.87 -20.63
C TYR A 259 -16.62 7.50 -20.92
N SER A 260 -16.58 6.55 -19.98
CA SER A 260 -17.27 5.27 -20.18
C SER A 260 -18.79 5.46 -20.05
N PRO A 261 -19.59 4.78 -20.86
CA PRO A 261 -21.05 4.85 -20.76
C PRO A 261 -21.45 4.39 -19.35
N LYS A 262 -22.20 5.26 -18.65
CA LYS A 262 -22.78 4.92 -17.35
C LYS A 262 -23.78 3.79 -17.58
N ILE A 263 -23.52 2.61 -17.03
CA ILE A 263 -24.53 1.55 -16.96
C ILE A 263 -25.68 2.12 -16.13
N PRO A 264 -26.92 2.16 -16.65
CA PRO A 264 -28.06 2.65 -15.88
C PRO A 264 -28.12 1.92 -14.53
N LEU A 265 -28.35 2.68 -13.48
CA LEU A 265 -28.57 2.16 -12.14
C LEU A 265 -30.04 1.73 -12.08
N GLU A 266 -30.37 0.53 -12.57
CA GLU A 266 -31.63 -0.14 -12.22
C GLU A 266 -31.55 -0.68 -10.79
#